data_e43cbe165bcab4689e3675a89df1ad77
#
_entry.id   e43cbe165bcab4689e3675a89df1ad77
#
_cell.length_a   1.000
_cell.length_b   1.000
_cell.length_c   1.000
_cell.angle_alpha   90.00
_cell.angle_beta   90.00
_cell.angle_gamma   90.00
#
_symmetry.space_group_name_H-M   'P 1'
#
loop_
_entity.id
_entity.type
_entity.pdbx_description
1 polymer ?
#
loop_
_entity_poly.entity_id
_entity_poly.type
_entity_poly.pdbx_seq_one_letter_code
_entity_poly.pdbx_strand_id
1 'polypeptide(L)'
;MKKISILVLLLIGSFLSFSQDIITLRDGSKIEGKVSEVGNKNILYKRFSNLNGPVYTLDIEDVALINYESGAIDKFNMLDSDKSSSYSNNSTRMNPSDLKSNIIYMNVGDLLFQNVTFAYERLLGKTRKLGIRVPLSVNLNGTSKNGGEGNSRIRNIFYSGFDILYYPMGQGQASFVLGPSIRTGMVQYRPNNNFGGYIDPYFPVAQYIENTAFFSFLIQGGLIWNPSKELAISTTFGIGTRRVFTSIPGATSSGATANLNFSLGYRF
;
A
#
# COMPACT_ATOMS: atom_id res chain seq x y z
N MET A 1 13.59 6.73 20.78
CA MET A 1 14.12 6.41 19.44
C MET A 1 14.51 4.94 19.27
N LYS A 2 15.25 4.30 20.19
CA LYS A 2 15.66 2.87 20.07
C LYS A 2 14.49 1.86 19.94
N LYS A 3 13.34 2.09 20.58
CA LYS A 3 12.17 1.20 20.52
C LYS A 3 11.46 1.21 19.16
N ILE A 4 11.46 2.33 18.45
CA ILE A 4 10.85 2.45 17.10
C ILE A 4 11.72 1.75 16.06
N SER A 5 13.05 1.84 16.18
CA SER A 5 13.98 1.14 15.28
C SER A 5 13.83 -0.38 15.36
N ILE A 6 13.58 -0.94 16.55
CA ILE A 6 13.36 -2.38 16.74
C ILE A 6 12.02 -2.81 16.09
N LEU A 7 10.99 -2.01 16.21
CA LEU A 7 9.67 -2.31 15.60
C LEU A 7 9.74 -2.28 14.05
N VAL A 8 10.47 -1.33 13.49
CA VAL A 8 10.70 -1.24 12.03
C VAL A 8 11.55 -2.42 11.55
N LEU A 9 12.56 -2.84 12.30
CA LEU A 9 13.41 -3.99 11.97
C LEU A 9 12.62 -5.31 12.01
N LEU A 10 11.71 -5.46 12.97
CA LEU A 10 10.79 -6.62 13.08
C LEU A 10 9.79 -6.67 11.92
N LEU A 11 9.28 -5.52 11.47
CA LEU A 11 8.38 -5.43 10.31
C LEU A 11 9.09 -5.79 8.99
N ILE A 12 10.35 -5.41 8.81
CA ILE A 12 11.15 -5.73 7.62
C ILE A 12 11.52 -7.22 7.58
N GLY A 13 11.75 -7.84 8.73
CA GLY A 13 12.07 -9.28 8.84
C GLY A 13 10.95 -10.22 8.41
N SER A 14 9.70 -9.76 8.40
CA SER A 14 8.53 -10.58 8.06
C SER A 14 8.34 -10.83 6.56
N PHE A 15 9.10 -10.16 5.69
CA PHE A 15 8.97 -10.31 4.23
C PHE A 15 9.89 -11.38 3.61
N LEU A 16 10.71 -12.06 4.40
CA LEU A 16 11.59 -13.12 3.91
C LEU A 16 10.97 -14.53 4.05
N SER A 17 9.64 -14.62 3.96
CA SER A 17 8.99 -15.93 3.91
C SER A 17 9.19 -16.51 2.51
N PHE A 18 10.15 -17.40 2.34
CA PHE A 18 10.23 -18.25 1.15
C PHE A 18 9.05 -19.21 1.20
N SER A 19 8.04 -18.93 0.39
CA SER A 19 6.92 -19.85 0.19
C SER A 19 7.32 -20.88 -0.86
N GLN A 20 6.85 -22.11 -0.70
CA GLN A 20 7.11 -23.25 -1.57
C GLN A 20 5.80 -23.72 -2.22
N ASP A 21 5.90 -24.37 -3.40
CA ASP A 21 4.76 -25.03 -3.97
C ASP A 21 4.50 -26.34 -3.20
N ILE A 22 3.24 -26.63 -2.92
CA ILE A 22 2.81 -27.86 -2.24
C ILE A 22 1.96 -28.69 -3.19
N ILE A 23 2.48 -29.83 -3.62
CA ILE A 23 1.76 -30.80 -4.42
C ILE A 23 1.09 -31.80 -3.47
N THR A 24 -0.23 -31.84 -3.47
CA THR A 24 -1.01 -32.81 -2.67
C THR A 24 -1.42 -33.97 -3.57
N LEU A 25 -0.99 -35.18 -3.20
CA LEU A 25 -1.35 -36.39 -3.91
C LEU A 25 -2.74 -36.87 -3.51
N ARG A 26 -3.32 -37.78 -4.29
CA ARG A 26 -4.65 -38.35 -4.01
C ARG A 26 -4.69 -39.25 -2.78
N ASP A 27 -3.55 -39.82 -2.39
CA ASP A 27 -3.40 -40.57 -1.17
C ASP A 27 -3.32 -39.68 0.10
N GLY A 28 -3.36 -38.37 -0.07
CA GLY A 28 -3.25 -37.37 0.99
C GLY A 28 -1.83 -36.96 1.34
N SER A 29 -0.82 -37.59 0.76
CA SER A 29 0.57 -37.20 0.95
C SER A 29 0.88 -35.84 0.29
N LYS A 30 1.90 -35.13 0.81
CA LYS A 30 2.29 -33.82 0.33
C LYS A 30 3.75 -33.81 -0.09
N ILE A 31 4.04 -33.18 -1.20
CA ILE A 31 5.39 -32.96 -1.72
C ILE A 31 5.65 -31.45 -1.73
N GLU A 32 6.69 -31.02 -1.02
CA GLU A 32 7.18 -29.65 -1.01
C GLU A 32 8.22 -29.49 -2.10
N GLY A 33 8.01 -28.56 -3.01
CA GLY A 33 8.88 -28.40 -4.18
C GLY A 33 8.68 -27.09 -4.90
N LYS A 34 9.33 -27.01 -6.06
CA LYS A 34 9.12 -25.97 -7.06
C LYS A 34 8.63 -26.64 -8.32
N VAL A 35 7.38 -26.38 -8.69
CA VAL A 35 6.80 -26.88 -9.94
C VAL A 35 7.40 -26.07 -11.09
N SER A 36 7.97 -26.78 -12.06
CA SER A 36 8.59 -26.18 -13.25
C SER A 36 7.64 -26.16 -14.44
N GLU A 37 6.84 -27.23 -14.59
CA GLU A 37 5.92 -27.38 -15.71
C GLU A 37 4.76 -28.31 -15.33
N VAL A 38 3.57 -27.98 -15.80
CA VAL A 38 2.38 -28.82 -15.72
C VAL A 38 1.99 -29.19 -17.15
N GLY A 39 2.31 -30.42 -17.54
CA GLY A 39 1.96 -30.99 -18.85
C GLY A 39 0.59 -31.67 -18.84
N ASN A 40 0.23 -32.29 -19.97
CA ASN A 40 -1.08 -32.95 -20.11
C ASN A 40 -1.17 -34.28 -19.33
N LYS A 41 -0.03 -34.93 -19.05
CA LYS A 41 0.04 -36.21 -18.34
C LYS A 41 0.94 -36.15 -17.13
N ASN A 42 1.92 -35.26 -17.14
CA ASN A 42 2.99 -35.26 -16.17
C ASN A 42 3.20 -33.86 -15.59
N ILE A 43 3.62 -33.77 -14.33
CA ILE A 43 4.04 -32.60 -13.65
C ILE A 43 5.55 -32.71 -13.38
N LEU A 44 6.31 -31.70 -13.81
CA LEU A 44 7.73 -31.61 -13.57
C LEU A 44 7.98 -30.70 -12.37
N TYR A 45 8.74 -31.18 -11.38
CA TYR A 45 9.04 -30.40 -10.18
C TYR A 45 10.45 -30.70 -9.67
N LYS A 46 10.97 -29.79 -8.84
CA LYS A 46 12.18 -29.99 -8.05
C LYS A 46 11.79 -30.00 -6.58
N ARG A 47 12.41 -30.89 -5.79
CA ARG A 47 12.19 -30.93 -4.33
C ARG A 47 12.72 -29.66 -3.70
N PHE A 48 11.98 -29.09 -2.77
CA PHE A 48 12.39 -27.86 -2.08
C PHE A 48 13.70 -28.05 -1.30
N SER A 49 13.92 -29.24 -0.76
CA SER A 49 15.18 -29.62 -0.09
C SER A 49 16.40 -29.66 -1.02
N ASN A 50 16.21 -29.66 -2.36
CA ASN A 50 17.29 -29.69 -3.34
C ASN A 50 16.88 -29.04 -4.66
N LEU A 51 16.75 -27.72 -4.68
CA LEU A 51 16.34 -26.96 -5.88
C LEU A 51 17.36 -27.01 -7.03
N ASN A 52 18.64 -27.31 -6.72
CA ASN A 52 19.69 -27.49 -7.71
C ASN A 52 19.82 -28.94 -8.18
N GLY A 53 19.02 -29.84 -7.64
CA GLY A 53 19.00 -31.26 -7.96
C GLY A 53 18.26 -31.63 -9.26
N PRO A 54 18.04 -32.94 -9.47
CA PRO A 54 17.32 -33.41 -10.64
C PRO A 54 15.86 -32.93 -10.66
N VAL A 55 15.29 -32.85 -11.86
CA VAL A 55 13.86 -32.68 -12.05
C VAL A 55 13.16 -34.02 -11.87
N TYR A 56 12.13 -34.05 -11.07
CA TYR A 56 11.28 -35.20 -10.84
C TYR A 56 10.03 -35.09 -11.70
N THR A 57 9.51 -36.24 -12.13
CA THR A 57 8.28 -36.34 -12.89
C THR A 57 7.24 -37.04 -12.02
N LEU A 58 6.02 -36.54 -12.05
CA LEU A 58 4.88 -37.06 -11.32
C LEU A 58 3.70 -37.18 -12.31
N ASP A 59 2.97 -38.30 -12.29
CA ASP A 59 1.80 -38.44 -13.11
C ASP A 59 0.66 -37.57 -12.58
N ILE A 60 -0.02 -36.90 -13.51
CA ILE A 60 -1.10 -35.96 -13.15
C ILE A 60 -2.29 -36.72 -12.51
N GLU A 61 -2.44 -38.01 -12.82
CA GLU A 61 -3.47 -38.90 -12.25
C GLU A 61 -3.27 -39.12 -10.74
N ASP A 62 -2.04 -39.04 -10.25
CA ASP A 62 -1.71 -39.20 -8.83
C ASP A 62 -1.90 -37.91 -8.05
N VAL A 63 -2.09 -36.76 -8.71
CA VAL A 63 -2.19 -35.46 -8.07
C VAL A 63 -3.65 -35.07 -7.86
N ALA A 64 -3.97 -34.63 -6.65
CA ALA A 64 -5.27 -34.05 -6.32
C ALA A 64 -5.29 -32.53 -6.54
N LEU A 65 -4.23 -31.84 -6.08
CA LEU A 65 -4.12 -30.39 -6.25
C LEU A 65 -2.66 -29.91 -6.07
N ILE A 66 -2.35 -28.77 -6.64
CA ILE A 66 -1.10 -28.04 -6.43
C ILE A 66 -1.44 -26.68 -5.83
N ASN A 67 -0.84 -26.36 -4.67
CA ASN A 67 -0.82 -25.01 -4.10
C ASN A 67 0.50 -24.37 -4.48
N TYR A 68 0.48 -23.34 -5.33
CA TYR A 68 1.68 -22.61 -5.70
C TYR A 68 2.09 -21.58 -4.66
N GLU A 69 3.38 -21.27 -4.61
CA GLU A 69 3.95 -20.16 -3.83
C GLU A 69 3.18 -18.84 -4.02
N SER A 70 2.68 -18.60 -5.23
CA SER A 70 1.87 -17.43 -5.57
C SER A 70 0.47 -17.40 -4.94
N GLY A 71 0.06 -18.47 -4.23
CA GLY A 71 -1.29 -18.66 -3.70
C GLY A 71 -2.29 -19.17 -4.74
N ALA A 72 -1.86 -19.47 -5.98
CA ALA A 72 -2.69 -20.13 -6.98
C ALA A 72 -2.89 -21.60 -6.62
N ILE A 73 -4.04 -22.17 -7.00
CA ILE A 73 -4.38 -23.58 -6.76
C ILE A 73 -4.86 -24.20 -8.04
N ASP A 74 -4.19 -25.27 -8.48
CA ASP A 74 -4.65 -26.15 -9.57
C ASP A 74 -5.25 -27.42 -8.98
N LYS A 75 -6.46 -27.81 -9.43
CA LYS A 75 -7.17 -29.02 -8.99
C LYS A 75 -7.34 -29.97 -10.15
N PHE A 76 -7.05 -31.25 -9.94
CA PHE A 76 -7.11 -32.30 -10.95
C PHE A 76 -8.24 -33.29 -10.62
N ASN A 77 -9.33 -33.30 -11.43
CA ASN A 77 -10.48 -34.18 -11.25
C ASN A 77 -10.42 -35.39 -12.25
N MET A 78 -10.73 -36.60 -11.78
CA MET A 78 -10.72 -37.80 -12.61
C MET A 78 -11.82 -37.92 -13.69
N LEU A 79 -12.78 -36.97 -13.74
CA LEU A 79 -13.97 -37.10 -14.55
C LEU A 79 -13.91 -36.51 -15.98
N ASP A 80 -12.74 -35.98 -16.40
CA ASP A 80 -12.60 -35.27 -17.68
C ASP A 80 -11.61 -35.92 -18.66
N SER A 81 -11.62 -37.25 -18.80
CA SER A 81 -10.73 -37.92 -19.77
C SER A 81 -11.17 -37.80 -21.25
N ASP A 82 -12.30 -37.17 -21.57
CA ASP A 82 -12.82 -37.11 -22.94
C ASP A 82 -13.17 -35.72 -23.50
N LYS A 83 -12.68 -34.65 -22.91
CA LYS A 83 -12.79 -33.35 -23.57
C LYS A 83 -11.42 -32.65 -23.56
N SER A 84 -10.96 -32.36 -24.80
CA SER A 84 -9.81 -31.49 -25.05
C SER A 84 -9.72 -30.39 -23.99
N SER A 85 -8.69 -30.49 -23.19
CA SER A 85 -8.45 -29.65 -22.01
C SER A 85 -8.40 -28.17 -22.39
N SER A 86 -9.55 -27.51 -22.32
CA SER A 86 -9.52 -26.14 -21.91
C SER A 86 -9.14 -26.19 -20.41
N TYR A 87 -7.88 -25.99 -20.09
CA TYR A 87 -7.44 -25.76 -18.73
C TYR A 87 -8.27 -24.61 -18.16
N SER A 88 -9.34 -24.96 -17.46
CA SER A 88 -10.01 -24.00 -16.61
C SER A 88 -9.04 -23.76 -15.47
N ASN A 89 -8.17 -22.78 -15.66
CA ASN A 89 -7.45 -22.14 -14.58
C ASN A 89 -8.49 -21.52 -13.63
N ASN A 90 -9.17 -22.37 -12.84
CA ASN A 90 -9.84 -21.94 -11.62
C ASN A 90 -8.77 -21.65 -10.56
N SER A 91 -7.67 -21.02 -10.98
CA SER A 91 -6.92 -20.21 -10.05
C SER A 91 -7.91 -19.17 -9.56
N THR A 92 -8.03 -19.01 -8.26
CA THR A 92 -8.73 -17.92 -7.60
C THR A 92 -8.05 -16.57 -7.95
N ARG A 93 -7.44 -16.50 -9.13
CA ARG A 93 -6.82 -15.30 -9.66
C ARG A 93 -7.96 -14.38 -10.02
N MET A 94 -8.12 -13.38 -9.16
CA MET A 94 -9.12 -12.35 -9.32
C MET A 94 -8.98 -11.75 -10.71
N ASN A 95 -9.98 -11.97 -11.59
CA ASN A 95 -9.97 -11.36 -12.91
C ASN A 95 -10.02 -9.85 -12.77
N PRO A 96 -9.13 -9.10 -13.41
CA PRO A 96 -9.16 -7.64 -13.36
C PRO A 96 -10.53 -7.06 -13.75
N SER A 97 -11.29 -7.74 -14.63
CA SER A 97 -12.64 -7.35 -15.03
C SER A 97 -13.66 -7.42 -13.91
N ASP A 98 -13.44 -8.26 -12.90
CA ASP A 98 -14.37 -8.46 -11.79
C ASP A 98 -14.26 -7.37 -10.72
N LEU A 99 -13.12 -6.66 -10.71
CA LEU A 99 -12.90 -5.55 -9.78
C LEU A 99 -13.72 -4.34 -10.18
N LYS A 100 -14.48 -3.78 -9.27
CA LYS A 100 -15.26 -2.55 -9.49
C LYS A 100 -14.34 -1.32 -9.56
N SER A 101 -14.82 -0.27 -10.18
CA SER A 101 -14.00 0.90 -10.53
C SER A 101 -14.00 2.00 -9.49
N ASN A 102 -14.89 1.93 -8.50
CA ASN A 102 -15.00 2.93 -7.45
C ASN A 102 -14.46 2.32 -6.15
N ILE A 103 -13.68 3.09 -5.40
CA ILE A 103 -13.11 2.65 -4.14
C ILE A 103 -13.22 3.79 -3.13
N ILE A 104 -13.74 3.52 -1.96
CA ILE A 104 -13.64 4.42 -0.81
C ILE A 104 -12.59 3.84 0.13
N TYR A 105 -11.61 4.64 0.49
CA TYR A 105 -10.55 4.30 1.43
C TYR A 105 -10.72 5.05 2.75
N MET A 106 -10.34 4.39 3.84
CA MET A 106 -10.05 5.00 5.13
C MET A 106 -8.56 4.79 5.42
N ASN A 107 -7.83 5.87 5.65
CA ASN A 107 -6.40 5.79 6.02
C ASN A 107 -6.29 5.50 7.52
N VAL A 108 -5.96 4.27 7.85
CA VAL A 108 -5.82 3.81 9.24
C VAL A 108 -4.53 4.35 9.86
N GLY A 109 -3.48 4.55 9.06
CA GLY A 109 -2.20 5.11 9.52
C GLY A 109 -2.33 6.54 10.05
N ASP A 110 -3.23 7.33 9.49
CA ASP A 110 -3.45 8.72 9.90
C ASP A 110 -4.09 8.83 11.30
N LEU A 111 -4.81 7.79 11.75
CA LEU A 111 -5.38 7.75 13.10
C LEU A 111 -4.30 7.83 14.19
N LEU A 112 -3.10 7.30 13.92
CA LEU A 112 -1.96 7.39 14.84
C LEU A 112 -1.52 8.86 15.08
N PHE A 113 -1.83 9.73 14.13
CA PHE A 113 -1.56 11.17 14.18
C PHE A 113 -2.80 11.99 14.46
N GLN A 114 -3.87 11.33 14.97
CA GLN A 114 -5.15 11.97 15.31
C GLN A 114 -5.83 12.64 14.09
N ASN A 115 -5.58 12.14 12.89
CA ASN A 115 -6.28 12.55 11.69
C ASN A 115 -7.24 11.44 11.25
N VAL A 116 -8.42 11.84 10.79
CA VAL A 116 -9.35 10.96 10.08
C VAL A 116 -9.28 11.33 8.61
N THR A 117 -8.86 10.38 7.79
CA THR A 117 -8.70 10.59 6.35
C THR A 117 -9.51 9.56 5.60
N PHE A 118 -10.42 10.05 4.77
CA PHE A 118 -11.09 9.25 3.74
C PHE A 118 -10.58 9.66 2.36
N ALA A 119 -10.64 8.74 1.42
CA ALA A 119 -10.35 9.04 0.03
C ALA A 119 -11.31 8.29 -0.89
N TYR A 120 -11.78 8.95 -1.91
CA TYR A 120 -12.52 8.33 -3.00
C TYR A 120 -11.60 8.19 -4.22
N GLU A 121 -11.55 6.99 -4.80
CA GLU A 121 -10.82 6.72 -6.02
C GLU A 121 -11.74 6.17 -7.09
N ARG A 122 -11.57 6.71 -8.31
CA ARG A 122 -12.20 6.19 -9.51
C ARG A 122 -11.16 5.74 -10.52
N LEU A 123 -11.28 4.47 -10.91
CA LEU A 123 -10.47 3.90 -11.98
C LEU A 123 -11.08 4.25 -13.34
N LEU A 124 -10.24 4.67 -14.28
CA LEU A 124 -10.62 5.20 -15.56
C LEU A 124 -10.31 4.21 -16.70
N GLY A 125 -11.17 4.25 -17.72
CA GLY A 125 -11.02 3.51 -18.97
C GLY A 125 -11.25 1.99 -18.81
N LYS A 126 -11.28 1.30 -19.94
CA LYS A 126 -11.48 -0.17 -19.99
C LYS A 126 -10.31 -0.96 -19.38
N THR A 127 -9.11 -0.46 -19.55
CA THR A 127 -7.88 -1.08 -19.02
C THR A 127 -7.67 -0.84 -17.53
N ARG A 128 -8.37 0.14 -16.93
CA ARG A 128 -8.26 0.53 -15.52
C ARG A 128 -6.81 0.79 -15.07
N LYS A 129 -5.98 1.26 -16.00
CA LYS A 129 -4.57 1.60 -15.72
C LYS A 129 -4.39 3.01 -15.16
N LEU A 130 -5.44 3.81 -15.17
CA LEU A 130 -5.45 5.15 -14.58
C LEU A 130 -6.50 5.22 -13.49
N GLY A 131 -6.18 5.91 -12.41
CA GLY A 131 -7.10 6.25 -11.33
C GLY A 131 -6.99 7.71 -10.94
N ILE A 132 -8.09 8.26 -10.48
CA ILE A 132 -8.15 9.56 -9.84
C ILE A 132 -8.60 9.34 -8.42
N ARG A 133 -7.84 9.87 -7.45
CA ARG A 133 -8.16 9.76 -6.03
C ARG A 133 -8.25 11.16 -5.42
N VAL A 134 -9.31 11.39 -4.65
CA VAL A 134 -9.55 12.63 -3.91
C VAL A 134 -9.56 12.30 -2.42
N PRO A 135 -8.52 12.63 -1.65
CA PRO A 135 -8.51 12.50 -0.20
C PRO A 135 -9.14 13.68 0.48
N LEU A 136 -9.71 13.44 1.65
CA LEU A 136 -10.19 14.43 2.59
C LEU A 136 -9.75 14.02 4.00
N SER A 137 -9.03 14.90 4.68
CA SER A 137 -8.50 14.65 6.03
C SER A 137 -8.86 15.77 6.97
N VAL A 138 -9.23 15.39 8.18
CA VAL A 138 -9.52 16.31 9.28
C VAL A 138 -8.81 15.85 10.55
N ASN A 139 -8.21 16.77 11.26
CA ASN A 139 -7.62 16.50 12.57
C ASN A 139 -8.68 16.50 13.67
N LEU A 140 -8.70 15.45 14.51
CA LEU A 140 -9.70 15.26 15.55
C LEU A 140 -9.53 16.24 16.73
N ASN A 141 -8.32 16.73 16.97
CA ASN A 141 -8.03 17.61 18.11
C ASN A 141 -8.18 19.11 17.78
N GLY A 142 -8.58 19.43 16.54
CA GLY A 142 -8.77 20.80 16.09
C GLY A 142 -7.53 21.69 16.29
N THR A 143 -7.76 22.98 16.49
CA THR A 143 -6.72 23.96 16.83
C THR A 143 -6.51 23.96 18.35
N SER A 144 -5.50 23.23 18.84
CA SER A 144 -5.14 23.29 20.26
C SER A 144 -4.47 24.62 20.59
N LYS A 145 -5.09 25.40 21.43
CA LYS A 145 -4.47 26.68 21.99
C LYS A 145 -3.29 26.34 22.90
N ASN A 146 -3.33 25.22 23.59
CA ASN A 146 -2.24 24.72 24.42
C ASN A 146 -1.46 23.73 23.59
N GLY A 147 -0.31 24.12 23.09
CA GLY A 147 0.55 23.27 22.31
C GLY A 147 0.76 21.92 22.97
N GLY A 148 0.12 20.88 22.42
CA GLY A 148 0.40 19.53 22.85
C GLY A 148 1.91 19.26 22.78
N GLU A 149 2.42 18.45 23.70
CA GLU A 149 3.84 18.14 23.93
C GLU A 149 4.57 17.44 22.77
N GLY A 150 4.23 17.75 21.53
CA GLY A 150 4.92 17.27 20.34
C GLY A 150 5.73 18.38 19.69
N ASN A 151 7.00 18.11 19.48
CA ASN A 151 7.99 18.98 18.81
C ASN A 151 7.68 19.24 17.31
N SER A 152 6.47 18.96 16.85
CA SER A 152 6.07 19.14 15.45
C SER A 152 5.74 20.60 15.17
N ARG A 153 6.57 21.24 14.36
CA ARG A 153 6.42 22.64 13.93
C ARG A 153 5.21 22.90 13.04
N ILE A 154 4.71 21.85 12.39
CA ILE A 154 3.57 21.89 11.47
C ILE A 154 2.60 20.77 11.84
N ARG A 155 1.35 21.15 12.09
CA ARG A 155 0.26 20.21 12.36
C ARG A 155 -0.85 20.43 11.35
N ASN A 156 -1.29 19.39 10.67
CA ASN A 156 -2.44 19.47 9.77
C ASN A 156 -3.71 19.74 10.58
N ILE A 157 -4.53 20.69 10.15
CA ILE A 157 -5.89 20.92 10.66
C ILE A 157 -6.87 20.17 9.77
N PHE A 158 -6.83 20.45 8.48
CA PHE A 158 -7.51 19.67 7.45
C PHE A 158 -6.74 19.75 6.14
N TYR A 159 -6.94 18.77 5.28
CA TYR A 159 -6.49 18.87 3.89
C TYR A 159 -7.41 18.10 2.95
N SER A 160 -7.41 18.52 1.71
CA SER A 160 -7.90 17.76 0.58
C SER A 160 -6.85 17.78 -0.52
N GLY A 161 -7.12 17.08 -1.60
CA GLY A 161 -6.17 17.02 -2.68
C GLY A 161 -6.64 16.18 -3.85
N PHE A 162 -5.70 15.90 -4.73
CA PHE A 162 -5.94 15.19 -5.95
C PHE A 162 -4.73 14.34 -6.32
N ASP A 163 -4.96 13.04 -6.57
CA ASP A 163 -3.94 12.12 -7.02
C ASP A 163 -4.29 11.63 -8.42
N ILE A 164 -3.31 11.63 -9.30
CA ILE A 164 -3.37 10.89 -10.56
C ILE A 164 -2.55 9.63 -10.35
N LEU A 165 -3.17 8.47 -10.47
CA LEU A 165 -2.59 7.17 -10.17
C LEU A 165 -2.45 6.35 -11.45
N TYR A 166 -1.24 5.91 -11.73
CA TYR A 166 -0.96 5.01 -12.84
C TYR A 166 -0.65 3.61 -12.32
N TYR A 167 -1.30 2.61 -12.89
CA TYR A 167 -1.18 1.19 -12.60
C TYR A 167 -0.50 0.49 -13.78
N PRO A 168 0.84 0.35 -13.79
CA PRO A 168 1.58 -0.19 -14.94
C PRO A 168 1.10 -1.58 -15.38
N MET A 169 0.84 -2.44 -14.40
CA MET A 169 0.38 -3.82 -14.62
C MET A 169 -1.16 -3.95 -14.66
N GLY A 170 -1.89 -2.81 -14.56
CA GLY A 170 -3.34 -2.81 -14.42
C GLY A 170 -3.80 -3.20 -13.03
N GLN A 171 -5.08 -3.58 -12.92
CA GLN A 171 -5.69 -4.05 -11.67
C GLN A 171 -5.57 -5.57 -11.55
N GLY A 172 -5.40 -6.06 -10.32
CA GLY A 172 -5.31 -7.49 -10.02
C GLY A 172 -5.36 -7.72 -8.52
N GLN A 173 -5.02 -8.93 -8.08
CA GLN A 173 -4.94 -9.25 -6.66
C GLN A 173 -3.88 -8.38 -5.94
N ALA A 174 -2.74 -8.14 -6.60
CA ALA A 174 -1.76 -7.15 -6.21
C ALA A 174 -1.52 -6.19 -7.37
N SER A 175 -1.53 -4.90 -7.10
CA SER A 175 -1.33 -3.84 -8.10
C SER A 175 -0.29 -2.86 -7.59
N PHE A 176 0.73 -2.60 -8.40
CA PHE A 176 1.65 -1.49 -8.15
C PHE A 176 1.02 -0.19 -8.67
N VAL A 177 1.21 0.90 -7.95
CA VAL A 177 0.68 2.21 -8.30
C VAL A 177 1.74 3.28 -8.13
N LEU A 178 1.74 4.25 -9.03
CA LEU A 178 2.60 5.44 -8.95
C LEU A 178 1.90 6.66 -9.56
N GLY A 179 2.31 7.85 -9.15
CA GLY A 179 1.80 9.07 -9.75
C GLY A 179 1.96 10.34 -8.91
N PRO A 180 1.65 11.49 -9.49
CA PRO A 180 1.66 12.77 -8.80
C PRO A 180 0.49 12.91 -7.84
N SER A 181 0.73 13.68 -6.78
CA SER A 181 -0.22 13.99 -5.73
C SER A 181 -0.11 15.45 -5.34
N ILE A 182 -1.24 16.12 -5.28
CA ILE A 182 -1.37 17.49 -4.82
C ILE A 182 -2.18 17.48 -3.54
N ARG A 183 -1.74 18.25 -2.53
CA ARG A 183 -2.47 18.47 -1.28
C ARG A 183 -2.54 19.96 -0.99
N THR A 184 -3.68 20.40 -0.54
CA THR A 184 -3.91 21.76 -0.04
C THR A 184 -4.84 21.73 1.18
N GLY A 185 -4.71 22.69 2.05
CA GLY A 185 -5.52 22.73 3.26
C GLY A 185 -4.98 23.76 4.25
N MET A 186 -5.26 23.54 5.51
CA MET A 186 -4.80 24.38 6.60
C MET A 186 -3.93 23.61 7.57
N VAL A 187 -2.89 24.26 8.03
CA VAL A 187 -1.98 23.78 9.06
C VAL A 187 -1.88 24.78 10.20
N GLN A 188 -1.66 24.27 11.38
CA GLN A 188 -1.17 25.05 12.50
C GLN A 188 0.35 25.07 12.40
N TYR A 189 0.92 26.25 12.22
CA TYR A 189 2.35 26.48 12.05
C TYR A 189 2.94 27.16 13.29
N ARG A 190 4.07 26.65 13.76
CA ARG A 190 4.88 27.23 14.82
C ARG A 190 6.26 27.52 14.27
N PRO A 191 6.67 28.78 14.12
CA PRO A 191 8.03 29.09 13.71
C PRO A 191 9.02 28.63 14.78
N ASN A 192 10.21 28.25 14.35
CA ASN A 192 11.30 27.92 15.27
C ASN A 192 11.96 29.20 15.73
N ASN A 193 12.00 29.41 17.03
CA ASN A 193 12.62 30.60 17.63
C ASN A 193 14.14 30.60 17.63
N ASN A 194 14.79 29.58 17.04
CA ASN A 194 16.24 29.51 16.93
C ASN A 194 16.75 30.29 15.70
N PHE A 195 16.38 31.57 15.57
CA PHE A 195 17.07 32.50 14.71
C PHE A 195 18.34 33.00 15.44
N GLY A 196 19.48 32.39 15.10
CA GLY A 196 20.79 33.01 15.36
C GLY A 196 21.19 33.27 16.81
N GLY A 197 20.64 32.58 17.79
CA GLY A 197 21.12 32.71 19.19
C GLY A 197 20.81 34.03 19.87
N TYR A 198 20.09 34.96 19.25
CA TYR A 198 19.67 36.22 19.87
C TYR A 198 18.21 36.11 20.31
N ILE A 199 18.00 35.94 21.60
CA ILE A 199 16.68 36.12 22.24
C ILE A 199 16.58 37.60 22.53
N ASP A 200 15.74 38.32 21.80
CA ASP A 200 15.43 39.71 22.13
C ASP A 200 14.68 39.74 23.47
N PRO A 201 15.26 40.22 24.54
CA PRO A 201 14.63 40.21 25.85
C PRO A 201 13.42 41.16 25.98
N TYR A 202 13.19 42.04 25.01
CA TYR A 202 12.07 42.97 24.97
C TYR A 202 10.87 42.46 24.19
N PHE A 203 11.03 41.40 23.38
CA PHE A 203 9.92 40.67 22.79
C PHE A 203 9.82 39.33 23.48
N PRO A 204 8.93 39.17 24.48
CA PRO A 204 8.59 37.83 24.93
C PRO A 204 8.13 37.09 23.68
N VAL A 205 8.86 36.03 23.32
CA VAL A 205 8.54 35.20 22.21
C VAL A 205 7.21 34.54 22.54
N ALA A 206 6.15 35.31 22.39
CA ALA A 206 4.80 34.76 22.37
C ALA A 206 4.85 33.65 21.34
N GLN A 207 4.46 32.47 21.74
CA GLN A 207 4.36 31.30 20.84
C GLN A 207 3.37 31.67 19.73
N TYR A 208 3.86 32.33 18.67
CA TYR A 208 3.04 32.65 17.52
C TYR A 208 2.63 31.36 16.88
N ILE A 209 1.40 30.98 17.16
CA ILE A 209 0.72 29.86 16.50
C ILE A 209 -0.13 30.48 15.43
N GLU A 210 0.19 30.20 14.18
CA GLU A 210 -0.58 30.67 13.02
C GLU A 210 -1.31 29.50 12.37
N ASN A 211 -2.61 29.70 12.13
CA ASN A 211 -3.37 28.79 11.26
C ASN A 211 -3.27 29.34 9.84
N THR A 212 -2.60 28.60 8.98
CA THR A 212 -2.28 29.09 7.64
C THR A 212 -2.48 28.01 6.59
N ALA A 213 -2.67 28.44 5.37
CA ALA A 213 -2.82 27.55 4.23
C ALA A 213 -1.48 26.91 3.84
N PHE A 214 -1.55 25.74 3.23
CA PHE A 214 -0.40 25.09 2.64
C PHE A 214 -0.74 24.48 1.27
N PHE A 215 0.30 24.29 0.49
CA PHE A 215 0.27 23.53 -0.74
C PHE A 215 1.42 22.53 -0.73
N SER A 216 1.15 21.30 -1.16
CA SER A 216 2.18 20.27 -1.31
C SER A 216 2.04 19.59 -2.67
N PHE A 217 3.18 19.32 -3.28
CA PHE A 217 3.30 18.49 -4.46
C PHE A 217 4.20 17.30 -4.12
N LEU A 218 3.71 16.09 -4.39
CA LEU A 218 4.43 14.85 -4.11
C LEU A 218 4.39 13.94 -5.34
N ILE A 219 5.41 13.11 -5.44
CA ILE A 219 5.36 11.90 -6.26
C ILE A 219 5.19 10.74 -5.29
N GLN A 220 4.19 9.90 -5.54
CA GLN A 220 3.86 8.77 -4.68
C GLN A 220 3.91 7.47 -5.46
N GLY A 221 4.20 6.39 -4.75
CA GLY A 221 4.15 5.04 -5.27
C GLY A 221 3.82 4.05 -4.16
N GLY A 222 3.37 2.86 -4.53
CA GLY A 222 3.02 1.86 -3.54
C GLY A 222 2.35 0.64 -4.11
N LEU A 223 1.74 -0.13 -3.22
CA LEU A 223 1.08 -1.38 -3.50
C LEU A 223 -0.38 -1.32 -3.04
N ILE A 224 -1.25 -1.90 -3.84
CA ILE A 224 -2.64 -2.17 -3.48
C ILE A 224 -2.85 -3.66 -3.59
N TRP A 225 -3.21 -4.28 -2.50
CA TRP A 225 -3.59 -5.67 -2.41
C TRP A 225 -5.11 -5.79 -2.28
N ASN A 226 -5.71 -6.62 -3.13
CA ASN A 226 -7.14 -6.89 -3.17
C ASN A 226 -7.38 -8.33 -2.69
N PRO A 227 -7.63 -8.57 -1.38
CA PRO A 227 -7.91 -9.91 -0.85
C PRO A 227 -9.26 -10.43 -1.32
N SER A 228 -10.21 -9.56 -1.64
CA SER A 228 -11.49 -9.90 -2.26
C SER A 228 -11.86 -8.89 -3.36
N LYS A 229 -12.98 -9.12 -4.05
CA LYS A 229 -13.48 -8.20 -5.09
C LYS A 229 -13.90 -6.84 -4.52
N GLU A 230 -14.27 -6.83 -3.25
CA GLU A 230 -14.79 -5.65 -2.54
C GLU A 230 -13.73 -4.99 -1.64
N LEU A 231 -12.72 -5.74 -1.16
CA LEU A 231 -11.74 -5.22 -0.22
C LEU A 231 -10.44 -4.84 -0.94
N ALA A 232 -9.90 -3.68 -0.59
CA ALA A 232 -8.60 -3.20 -1.04
C ALA A 232 -7.77 -2.75 0.16
N ILE A 233 -6.51 -3.17 0.23
CA ILE A 233 -5.54 -2.72 1.23
C ILE A 233 -4.46 -1.96 0.48
N SER A 234 -4.28 -0.69 0.80
CA SER A 234 -3.33 0.19 0.10
C SER A 234 -2.22 0.64 1.02
N THR A 235 -0.98 0.47 0.59
CA THR A 235 0.19 1.07 1.23
C THR A 235 0.91 1.93 0.19
N THR A 236 0.97 3.25 0.43
CA THR A 236 1.64 4.19 -0.47
C THR A 236 2.60 5.08 0.30
N PHE A 237 3.73 5.38 -0.33
CA PHE A 237 4.72 6.32 0.13
C PHE A 237 4.87 7.45 -0.89
N GLY A 238 4.98 8.69 -0.41
CA GLY A 238 5.16 9.86 -1.26
C GLY A 238 6.25 10.77 -0.72
N ILE A 239 7.00 11.37 -1.63
CA ILE A 239 8.00 12.40 -1.33
C ILE A 239 7.77 13.62 -2.21
N GLY A 240 8.11 14.79 -1.72
CA GLY A 240 7.93 16.01 -2.49
C GLY A 240 8.24 17.26 -1.67
N THR A 241 7.53 18.33 -2.02
CA THR A 241 7.71 19.63 -1.39
C THR A 241 6.40 20.12 -0.80
N ARG A 242 6.50 20.87 0.29
CA ARG A 242 5.39 21.58 0.91
C ARG A 242 5.76 23.05 1.07
N ARG A 243 4.85 23.92 0.70
CA ARG A 243 4.90 25.36 0.96
C ARG A 243 3.77 25.73 1.94
N VAL A 244 4.13 26.45 2.98
CA VAL A 244 3.20 27.02 3.96
C VAL A 244 3.13 28.53 3.74
N PHE A 245 1.95 29.09 3.63
CA PHE A 245 1.74 30.52 3.34
C PHE A 245 1.68 31.32 4.64
N THR A 246 2.82 31.38 5.34
CA THR A 246 2.92 32.11 6.62
C THR A 246 3.14 33.61 6.40
N SER A 247 2.52 34.44 7.25
CA SER A 247 2.73 35.88 7.29
C SER A 247 3.90 36.28 8.22
N ILE A 248 4.49 35.33 8.92
CA ILE A 248 5.56 35.60 9.90
C ILE A 248 6.86 35.94 9.18
N PRO A 249 7.44 37.15 9.34
CA PRO A 249 8.68 37.55 8.70
C PRO A 249 9.83 36.61 9.05
N GLY A 250 10.63 36.22 8.06
CA GLY A 250 11.80 35.37 8.27
C GLY A 250 11.49 33.86 8.51
N ALA A 251 10.22 33.45 8.55
CA ALA A 251 9.88 32.05 8.71
C ALA A 251 10.11 31.25 7.41
N THR A 252 10.68 30.05 7.54
CA THR A 252 10.85 29.15 6.41
C THR A 252 9.50 28.60 5.98
N SER A 253 9.05 28.99 4.79
CA SER A 253 7.73 28.66 4.25
C SER A 253 7.72 27.42 3.34
N SER A 254 8.89 26.89 2.99
CA SER A 254 9.00 25.76 2.05
C SER A 254 9.98 24.71 2.57
N GLY A 255 9.70 23.46 2.31
CA GLY A 255 10.56 22.35 2.69
C GLY A 255 10.20 21.04 2.03
N ALA A 256 11.09 20.06 2.19
CA ALA A 256 10.82 18.69 1.79
C ALA A 256 9.72 18.11 2.69
N THR A 257 8.89 17.25 2.10
CA THR A 257 7.82 16.54 2.81
C THR A 257 7.75 15.11 2.33
N ALA A 258 7.35 14.22 3.20
CA ALA A 258 7.07 12.83 2.88
C ALA A 258 5.77 12.42 3.57
N ASN A 259 5.09 11.44 2.97
CA ASN A 259 3.93 10.80 3.58
C ASN A 259 4.05 9.27 3.44
N LEU A 260 3.44 8.58 4.38
CA LEU A 260 3.22 7.14 4.35
C LEU A 260 1.75 6.93 4.66
N ASN A 261 1.04 6.27 3.75
CA ASN A 261 -0.38 5.99 3.91
C ASN A 261 -0.59 4.48 3.98
N PHE A 262 -1.35 4.06 4.97
CA PHE A 262 -1.87 2.70 5.09
C PHE A 262 -3.39 2.77 5.18
N SER A 263 -4.08 2.24 4.16
CA SER A 263 -5.52 2.44 3.99
C SER A 263 -6.25 1.14 3.73
N LEU A 264 -7.45 1.04 4.30
CA LEU A 264 -8.42 0.01 3.99
C LEU A 264 -9.47 0.60 3.06
N GLY A 265 -9.78 -0.11 1.99
CA GLY A 265 -10.70 0.35 0.95
C GLY A 265 -11.84 -0.62 0.69
N TYR A 266 -13.00 -0.09 0.37
CA TYR A 266 -14.17 -0.82 -0.10
C TYR A 266 -14.44 -0.47 -1.56
N ARG A 267 -14.59 -1.48 -2.42
CA ARG A 267 -14.88 -1.37 -3.86
C ARG A 267 -16.35 -1.57 -4.15
N PHE A 268 -16.93 -0.72 -4.99
CA PHE A 268 -18.35 -0.78 -5.36
C PHE A 268 -18.60 -0.29 -6.79
#